data_fb0ea01b29176e434f563d3f9890df37
#
_entry.id   fb0ea01b29176e434f563d3f9890df37
#
_cell.length_a   1.000
_cell.length_b   1.000
_cell.length_c   1.000
_cell.angle_alpha   90.00
_cell.angle_beta   90.00
_cell.angle_gamma   90.00
#
_symmetry.space_group_name_H-M   'P 1'
#
loop_
_entity.id
_entity.type
_entity.pdbx_description
1 polymer ?
#
loop_
_entity_poly.entity_id
_entity_poly.type
_entity_poly.pdbx_seq_one_letter_code
_entity_poly.pdbx_strand_id
1 'polypeptide(L)'
;VPFAGERGVGALIAELARSRSESELVYIDGHLLGLDYTFHGELETVGVTVSLEPAAQLEVSAGPAHSVKALYDAICAFDAEVERACAAIGLDASLVPVGYNPVVSSPLDLELIPKERYRDMDAYLSRRGRYARDMMRCTASTQVSLDYEDERDAARIYRMATLLGPLFAFLFDNAPIFRGKTSLGMARSRIWHHVDVDRCGIVPGAIEGLSFEDYILWVSGVKPILFTDAEHVT
;
A
#
# COMPACT_ATOMS: atom_id res chain seq x y z
N VAL A 1 -11.91 9.68 -4.93
CA VAL A 1 -11.42 11.05 -5.22
C VAL A 1 -10.42 10.93 -6.35
N PRO A 2 -10.49 11.74 -7.42
CA PRO A 2 -9.50 11.74 -8.50
C PRO A 2 -8.17 12.33 -8.03
N PHE A 3 -7.08 12.03 -8.75
CA PHE A 3 -5.77 12.63 -8.47
C PHE A 3 -5.74 14.13 -8.81
N ALA A 4 -6.23 14.50 -9.97
CA ALA A 4 -6.15 15.86 -10.52
C ALA A 4 -7.26 16.79 -10.04
N GLY A 5 -7.02 18.11 -10.17
CA GLY A 5 -7.97 19.17 -9.84
C GLY A 5 -7.74 19.79 -8.46
N GLU A 6 -8.40 20.93 -8.24
CA GLU A 6 -8.27 21.73 -7.00
C GLU A 6 -8.78 20.99 -5.73
N ARG A 7 -9.62 19.97 -5.93
CA ARG A 7 -10.15 19.08 -4.90
C ARG A 7 -9.73 17.62 -5.12
N GLY A 8 -8.60 17.42 -5.79
CA GLY A 8 -8.01 16.12 -6.02
C GLY A 8 -7.03 15.72 -4.92
N VAL A 9 -6.57 14.46 -4.96
CA VAL A 9 -5.60 13.94 -3.99
C VAL A 9 -4.26 14.66 -4.09
N GLY A 10 -3.86 15.14 -5.29
CA GLY A 10 -2.66 15.96 -5.43
C GLY A 10 -2.75 17.30 -4.66
N ALA A 11 -3.92 17.95 -4.68
CA ALA A 11 -4.17 19.16 -3.88
C ALA A 11 -4.18 18.85 -2.38
N LEU A 12 -4.73 17.70 -1.98
CA LEU A 12 -4.70 17.23 -0.60
C LEU A 12 -3.26 17.05 -0.09
N ILE A 13 -2.36 16.43 -0.85
CA ILE A 13 -0.96 16.28 -0.47
C ILE A 13 -0.29 17.66 -0.31
N ALA A 14 -0.54 18.59 -1.24
CA ALA A 14 -0.01 19.95 -1.14
C ALA A 14 -0.52 20.69 0.11
N GLU A 15 -1.77 20.48 0.52
CA GLU A 15 -2.32 21.07 1.75
C GLU A 15 -1.74 20.42 3.01
N LEU A 16 -1.58 19.10 3.01
CA LEU A 16 -0.90 18.37 4.09
C LEU A 16 0.54 18.88 4.30
N ALA A 17 1.25 19.14 3.23
CA ALA A 17 2.60 19.72 3.31
C ALA A 17 2.58 21.15 3.84
N ARG A 18 1.63 21.98 3.39
CA ARG A 18 1.52 23.39 3.83
C ARG A 18 1.21 23.52 5.32
N SER A 19 0.51 22.58 5.90
CA SER A 19 0.16 22.57 7.33
C SER A 19 1.34 22.24 8.26
N ARG A 20 2.52 21.89 7.70
CA ARG A 20 3.72 21.49 8.44
C ARG A 20 4.84 22.49 8.23
N SER A 21 5.62 22.73 9.28
CA SER A 21 6.80 23.60 9.22
C SER A 21 7.99 22.89 8.54
N GLU A 22 8.04 21.57 8.61
CA GLU A 22 9.12 20.75 8.08
C GLU A 22 8.51 19.54 7.36
N SER A 23 8.60 19.55 6.04
CA SER A 23 8.21 18.41 5.19
C SER A 23 8.98 18.47 3.88
N GLU A 24 9.34 17.31 3.36
CA GLU A 24 9.95 17.14 2.04
C GLU A 24 8.89 16.67 1.04
N LEU A 25 8.75 17.41 -0.06
CA LEU A 25 7.80 17.06 -1.13
C LEU A 25 8.43 16.05 -2.07
N VAL A 26 7.72 14.96 -2.33
CA VAL A 26 8.15 13.90 -3.24
C VAL A 26 7.52 14.09 -4.61
N TYR A 27 8.37 14.43 -5.60
CA TYR A 27 7.98 14.55 -7.01
C TYR A 27 8.46 13.33 -7.80
N ILE A 28 7.59 12.73 -8.58
CA ILE A 28 7.89 11.62 -9.51
C ILE A 28 7.27 11.99 -10.85
N ASP A 29 8.03 11.87 -11.92
CA ASP A 29 7.61 12.21 -13.31
C ASP A 29 7.03 13.65 -13.40
N GLY A 30 7.55 14.59 -12.60
CA GLY A 30 7.10 15.98 -12.54
C GLY A 30 5.79 16.23 -11.76
N HIS A 31 5.23 15.20 -11.15
CA HIS A 31 4.00 15.29 -10.35
C HIS A 31 4.28 15.16 -8.86
N LEU A 32 3.59 15.96 -8.04
CA LEU A 32 3.62 15.83 -6.57
C LEU A 32 2.83 14.57 -6.18
N LEU A 33 3.53 13.53 -5.74
CA LEU A 33 2.96 12.22 -5.44
C LEU A 33 3.16 11.76 -4.00
N GLY A 34 3.79 12.58 -3.17
CA GLY A 34 3.99 12.24 -1.77
C GLY A 34 4.64 13.34 -0.97
N LEU A 35 4.83 13.07 0.30
CA LEU A 35 5.59 13.93 1.22
C LEU A 35 6.20 13.09 2.33
N ASP A 36 7.36 13.50 2.82
CA ASP A 36 8.04 12.94 3.98
C ASP A 36 8.08 13.96 5.10
N TYR A 37 7.85 13.52 6.32
CA TYR A 37 7.93 14.36 7.52
C TYR A 37 8.24 13.56 8.76
N THR A 38 8.47 14.26 9.87
CA THR A 38 8.71 13.66 11.17
C THR A 38 7.52 13.96 12.11
N PHE A 39 6.96 12.90 12.68
CA PHE A 39 5.97 13.00 13.76
C PHE A 39 6.69 13.01 15.11
N HIS A 40 6.46 14.07 15.89
CA HIS A 40 7.02 14.21 17.23
C HIS A 40 5.96 13.80 18.27
N GLY A 41 5.93 12.50 18.61
CA GLY A 41 5.03 11.96 19.61
C GLY A 41 5.55 12.11 21.04
N GLU A 42 4.69 11.82 22.01
CA GLU A 42 5.08 11.85 23.44
C GLU A 42 6.08 10.75 23.81
N LEU A 43 6.04 9.59 23.15
CA LEU A 43 6.90 8.45 23.46
C LEU A 43 8.19 8.48 22.68
N GLU A 44 8.10 8.75 21.39
CA GLU A 44 9.25 8.81 20.47
C GLU A 44 8.91 9.59 19.22
N THR A 45 9.96 9.93 18.47
CA THR A 45 9.86 10.57 17.17
C THR A 45 9.82 9.51 16.08
N VAL A 46 8.85 9.63 15.14
CA VAL A 46 8.59 8.65 14.10
C VAL A 46 8.68 9.30 12.74
N GLY A 47 9.47 8.73 11.82
CA GLY A 47 9.45 9.11 10.42
C GLY A 47 8.12 8.71 9.77
N VAL A 48 7.55 9.59 8.94
CA VAL A 48 6.30 9.35 8.22
C VAL A 48 6.47 9.71 6.76
N THR A 49 6.15 8.74 5.91
CA THR A 49 6.07 8.90 4.46
C THR A 49 4.63 8.79 4.01
N VAL A 50 4.17 9.74 3.23
CA VAL A 50 2.87 9.68 2.56
C VAL A 50 3.10 9.49 1.08
N SER A 51 2.46 8.50 0.50
CA SER A 51 2.57 8.16 -0.91
C SER A 51 1.21 7.88 -1.55
N LEU A 52 1.20 7.68 -2.85
CA LEU A 52 0.00 7.31 -3.60
C LEU A 52 0.15 5.98 -4.29
N GLU A 53 -0.83 5.14 -4.08
CA GLU A 53 -1.07 3.91 -4.79
C GLU A 53 -1.69 4.15 -6.20
N PRO A 54 -1.75 3.14 -7.11
CA PRO A 54 -2.05 3.34 -8.53
C PRO A 54 -3.29 4.18 -8.87
N ALA A 55 -4.34 4.12 -8.09
CA ALA A 55 -5.57 4.89 -8.34
C ALA A 55 -5.80 5.99 -7.29
N ALA A 56 -4.71 6.64 -6.88
CA ALA A 56 -4.70 7.73 -5.91
C ALA A 56 -5.17 7.33 -4.50
N GLN A 57 -5.09 6.04 -4.15
CA GLN A 57 -5.27 5.63 -2.76
C GLN A 57 -4.12 6.23 -1.94
N LEU A 58 -4.50 6.95 -0.88
CA LEU A 58 -3.55 7.58 0.02
C LEU A 58 -2.94 6.51 0.92
N GLU A 59 -1.62 6.39 0.91
CA GLU A 59 -0.86 5.50 1.77
C GLU A 59 -0.04 6.31 2.76
N VAL A 60 -0.01 5.87 4.01
CA VAL A 60 0.88 6.39 5.04
C VAL A 60 1.73 5.26 5.59
N SER A 61 3.03 5.49 5.62
CA SER A 61 4.02 4.61 6.24
C SER A 61 4.63 5.33 7.44
N ALA A 62 4.59 4.70 8.61
CA ALA A 62 5.15 5.25 9.84
C ALA A 62 6.18 4.28 10.43
N GLY A 63 7.36 4.78 10.78
CA GLY A 63 8.41 3.98 11.41
C GLY A 63 9.80 4.17 10.80
N PRO A 64 10.78 3.37 11.27
CA PRO A 64 10.64 2.38 12.35
C PRO A 64 10.39 3.00 13.73
N ALA A 65 9.83 2.22 14.65
CA ALA A 65 9.60 2.64 16.03
C ALA A 65 9.77 1.47 17.02
N HIS A 66 10.16 1.79 18.24
CA HIS A 66 10.28 0.79 19.32
C HIS A 66 8.93 0.48 19.99
N SER A 67 7.93 1.33 19.78
CA SER A 67 6.62 1.22 20.41
C SER A 67 5.49 1.18 19.36
N VAL A 68 4.65 0.15 19.43
CA VAL A 68 3.40 0.09 18.66
C VAL A 68 2.48 1.28 18.97
N LYS A 69 2.50 1.76 20.21
CA LYS A 69 1.74 2.96 20.61
C LYS A 69 2.20 4.21 19.86
N ALA A 70 3.51 4.38 19.66
CA ALA A 70 4.03 5.53 18.91
C ALA A 70 3.61 5.49 17.43
N LEU A 71 3.63 4.29 16.80
CA LEU A 71 3.10 4.11 15.44
C LEU A 71 1.61 4.42 15.39
N TYR A 72 0.83 3.93 16.35
CA TYR A 72 -0.59 4.21 16.43
C TYR A 72 -0.89 5.71 16.56
N ASP A 73 -0.14 6.41 17.43
CA ASP A 73 -0.32 7.85 17.63
C ASP A 73 0.03 8.63 16.35
N ALA A 74 1.09 8.24 15.64
CA ALA A 74 1.46 8.85 14.36
C ALA A 74 0.37 8.68 13.29
N ILE A 75 -0.21 7.48 13.18
CA ILE A 75 -1.30 7.19 12.23
C ILE A 75 -2.57 7.97 12.61
N CYS A 76 -2.96 7.98 13.90
CA CYS A 76 -4.13 8.76 14.34
C CYS A 76 -3.96 10.26 14.12
N ALA A 77 -2.75 10.79 14.31
CA ALA A 77 -2.44 12.19 14.02
C ALA A 77 -2.59 12.48 12.52
N PHE A 78 -2.07 11.59 11.67
CA PHE A 78 -2.20 11.69 10.23
C PHE A 78 -3.67 11.67 9.78
N ASP A 79 -4.49 10.75 10.30
CA ASP A 79 -5.93 10.68 9.98
C ASP A 79 -6.64 12.01 10.28
N ALA A 80 -6.39 12.58 11.46
CA ALA A 80 -6.94 13.86 11.85
C ALA A 80 -6.44 15.03 10.97
N GLU A 81 -5.22 14.95 10.46
CA GLU A 81 -4.68 15.96 9.54
C GLU A 81 -5.30 15.86 8.16
N VAL A 82 -5.52 14.65 7.65
CA VAL A 82 -6.23 14.42 6.38
C VAL A 82 -7.63 15.01 6.43
N GLU A 83 -8.38 14.82 7.52
CA GLU A 83 -9.71 15.41 7.69
C GLU A 83 -9.66 16.94 7.65
N ARG A 84 -8.70 17.56 8.37
CA ARG A 84 -8.52 19.02 8.35
C ARG A 84 -8.12 19.53 6.95
N ALA A 85 -7.21 18.84 6.27
CA ALA A 85 -6.76 19.20 4.93
C ALA A 85 -7.89 19.08 3.90
N CYS A 86 -8.71 18.03 3.96
CA CYS A 86 -9.92 17.90 3.14
C CYS A 86 -10.86 19.09 3.34
N ALA A 87 -11.13 19.47 4.58
CA ALA A 87 -11.97 20.63 4.89
C ALA A 87 -11.37 21.94 4.35
N ALA A 88 -10.04 22.13 4.47
CA ALA A 88 -9.35 23.34 4.02
C ALA A 88 -9.44 23.57 2.49
N ILE A 89 -9.38 22.49 1.70
CA ILE A 89 -9.52 22.57 0.22
C ILE A 89 -10.96 22.40 -0.27
N GLY A 90 -11.93 22.27 0.64
CA GLY A 90 -13.34 22.05 0.31
C GLY A 90 -13.60 20.71 -0.38
N LEU A 91 -12.80 19.69 -0.05
CA LEU A 91 -12.98 18.31 -0.50
C LEU A 91 -13.93 17.58 0.45
N ASP A 92 -15.12 17.22 -0.05
CA ASP A 92 -16.09 16.40 0.69
C ASP A 92 -15.68 14.91 0.58
N ALA A 93 -14.72 14.52 1.39
CA ALA A 93 -14.21 13.14 1.46
C ALA A 93 -13.75 12.81 2.88
N SER A 94 -13.74 11.53 3.20
CA SER A 94 -13.26 11.00 4.46
C SER A 94 -12.45 9.70 4.21
N LEU A 95 -11.56 9.39 5.15
CA LEU A 95 -10.90 8.09 5.17
C LEU A 95 -11.91 7.00 5.57
N VAL A 96 -11.90 5.91 4.83
CA VAL A 96 -12.79 4.77 5.08
C VAL A 96 -11.96 3.52 5.29
N PRO A 97 -12.04 2.87 6.48
CA PRO A 97 -11.23 1.69 6.80
C PRO A 97 -11.81 0.42 6.16
N VAL A 98 -11.72 0.31 4.84
CA VAL A 98 -12.20 -0.85 4.07
C VAL A 98 -11.10 -1.41 3.18
N GLY A 99 -11.06 -2.72 3.05
CA GLY A 99 -10.03 -3.42 2.26
C GLY A 99 -10.26 -3.43 0.74
N TYR A 100 -11.43 -2.96 0.28
CA TYR A 100 -11.77 -2.81 -1.13
C TYR A 100 -12.71 -1.61 -1.31
N ASN A 101 -12.51 -0.82 -2.35
CA ASN A 101 -13.34 0.35 -2.64
C ASN A 101 -14.80 -0.06 -2.84
N PRO A 102 -15.74 0.37 -1.96
CA PRO A 102 -17.09 -0.17 -1.94
C PRO A 102 -18.01 0.43 -3.02
N VAL A 103 -17.63 1.56 -3.62
CA VAL A 103 -18.51 2.31 -4.54
C VAL A 103 -18.25 1.99 -6.01
N VAL A 104 -17.11 1.39 -6.36
CA VAL A 104 -16.79 1.08 -7.76
C VAL A 104 -17.42 -0.22 -8.23
N SER A 105 -17.95 -0.22 -9.45
CA SER A 105 -18.46 -1.41 -10.13
C SER A 105 -17.41 -2.10 -10.99
N SER A 106 -16.43 -1.33 -11.45
CA SER A 106 -15.30 -1.79 -12.25
C SER A 106 -14.00 -1.10 -11.81
N PRO A 107 -12.86 -1.80 -11.75
CA PRO A 107 -11.58 -1.15 -11.50
C PRO A 107 -11.20 -0.12 -12.59
N LEU A 108 -11.82 -0.18 -13.77
CA LEU A 108 -11.61 0.77 -14.85
C LEU A 108 -12.34 2.10 -14.64
N ASP A 109 -13.24 2.18 -13.66
CA ASP A 109 -13.89 3.44 -13.25
C ASP A 109 -12.92 4.37 -12.50
N LEU A 110 -11.76 3.84 -12.10
CA LEU A 110 -10.69 4.59 -11.43
C LEU A 110 -9.51 4.80 -12.37
N GLU A 111 -9.10 6.05 -12.52
CA GLU A 111 -7.94 6.42 -13.33
C GLU A 111 -6.63 6.13 -12.58
N LEU A 112 -5.58 5.79 -13.34
CA LEU A 112 -4.23 5.68 -12.81
C LEU A 112 -3.64 7.07 -12.60
N ILE A 113 -2.91 7.26 -11.50
CA ILE A 113 -2.09 8.45 -11.31
C ILE A 113 -0.98 8.51 -12.38
N PRO A 114 -0.47 9.71 -12.70
CA PRO A 114 0.53 9.91 -13.74
C PRO A 114 1.93 9.45 -13.30
N LYS A 115 2.08 8.15 -13.07
CA LYS A 115 3.34 7.47 -12.74
C LYS A 115 3.58 6.35 -13.75
N GLU A 116 4.68 6.44 -14.50
CA GLU A 116 4.99 5.52 -15.60
C GLU A 116 4.98 4.06 -15.15
N ARG A 117 5.62 3.78 -14.01
CA ARG A 117 5.63 2.45 -13.42
C ARG A 117 4.23 1.81 -13.30
N TYR A 118 3.21 2.59 -12.95
CA TYR A 118 1.85 2.04 -12.78
C TYR A 118 1.16 1.74 -14.09
N ARG A 119 1.47 2.47 -15.15
CA ARG A 119 0.99 2.14 -16.51
C ARG A 119 1.55 0.80 -16.98
N ASP A 120 2.85 0.59 -16.78
CA ASP A 120 3.52 -0.65 -17.17
C ASP A 120 3.05 -1.84 -16.34
N MET A 121 2.87 -1.64 -15.03
CA MET A 121 2.28 -2.65 -14.16
C MET A 121 0.85 -3.02 -14.59
N ASP A 122 0.00 -2.04 -14.92
CA ASP A 122 -1.36 -2.32 -15.40
C ASP A 122 -1.35 -3.09 -16.73
N ALA A 123 -0.48 -2.70 -17.65
CA ALA A 123 -0.33 -3.37 -18.95
C ALA A 123 0.14 -4.83 -18.79
N TYR A 124 1.08 -5.10 -17.92
CA TYR A 124 1.60 -6.43 -17.65
C TYR A 124 0.61 -7.28 -16.84
N LEU A 125 0.23 -6.83 -15.65
CA LEU A 125 -0.55 -7.61 -14.70
C LEU A 125 -1.97 -7.92 -15.21
N SER A 126 -2.56 -7.03 -16.01
CA SER A 126 -3.89 -7.27 -16.59
C SER A 126 -3.95 -8.47 -17.54
N ARG A 127 -2.79 -8.93 -18.04
CA ARG A 127 -2.66 -10.13 -18.89
C ARG A 127 -2.34 -11.39 -18.07
N ARG A 128 -1.97 -11.22 -16.81
CA ARG A 128 -1.54 -12.32 -15.91
C ARG A 128 -2.69 -12.86 -15.06
N GLY A 129 -3.52 -11.99 -14.55
CA GLY A 129 -4.54 -12.40 -13.61
C GLY A 129 -5.88 -11.67 -13.75
N ARG A 130 -6.94 -12.42 -13.44
CA ARG A 130 -8.33 -11.97 -13.56
C ARG A 130 -8.63 -10.72 -12.71
N TYR A 131 -8.00 -10.59 -11.55
CA TYR A 131 -8.25 -9.52 -10.58
C TYR A 131 -7.05 -8.58 -10.39
N ALA A 132 -6.11 -8.58 -11.32
CA ALA A 132 -4.93 -7.74 -11.23
C ALA A 132 -5.28 -6.24 -11.12
N ARG A 133 -6.22 -5.77 -11.93
CA ARG A 133 -6.69 -4.37 -11.86
C ARG A 133 -7.50 -4.07 -10.60
N ASP A 134 -8.24 -5.04 -10.08
CA ASP A 134 -8.91 -4.88 -8.78
C ASP A 134 -7.89 -4.68 -7.66
N MET A 135 -6.83 -5.48 -7.65
CA MET A 135 -5.72 -5.34 -6.71
C MET A 135 -5.10 -3.96 -6.82
N MET A 136 -4.70 -3.55 -8.02
CA MET A 136 -3.99 -2.30 -8.22
C MET A 136 -4.82 -1.06 -7.88
N ARG A 137 -6.09 -1.03 -8.27
CA ARG A 137 -6.90 0.20 -8.25
C ARG A 137 -7.93 0.28 -7.14
N CYS A 138 -8.31 -0.86 -6.56
CA CYS A 138 -9.45 -0.89 -5.65
C CYS A 138 -9.14 -1.38 -4.24
N THR A 139 -7.96 -1.97 -4.00
CA THR A 139 -7.63 -2.49 -2.68
C THR A 139 -6.89 -1.48 -1.82
N ALA A 140 -7.10 -1.59 -0.51
CA ALA A 140 -6.31 -0.94 0.53
C ALA A 140 -5.91 -1.97 1.57
N SER A 141 -4.84 -1.75 2.31
CA SER A 141 -4.35 -2.67 3.33
C SER A 141 -3.71 -1.96 4.50
N THR A 142 -3.71 -2.63 5.64
CA THR A 142 -2.79 -2.35 6.73
C THR A 142 -1.64 -3.35 6.64
N GLN A 143 -0.42 -2.87 6.66
CA GLN A 143 0.80 -3.67 6.59
C GLN A 143 1.66 -3.41 7.82
N VAL A 144 2.31 -4.46 8.33
CA VAL A 144 3.24 -4.37 9.45
C VAL A 144 4.55 -5.00 9.02
N SER A 145 5.63 -4.23 9.07
CA SER A 145 6.99 -4.74 8.87
C SER A 145 7.58 -5.13 10.21
N LEU A 146 8.05 -6.37 10.33
CA LEU A 146 8.72 -6.89 11.51
C LEU A 146 10.20 -7.02 11.21
N ASP A 147 11.03 -6.55 12.13
CA ASP A 147 12.46 -6.75 12.06
C ASP A 147 12.86 -8.14 12.58
N TYR A 148 14.08 -8.58 12.29
CA TYR A 148 14.63 -9.87 12.69
C TYR A 148 16.10 -9.72 13.04
N GLU A 149 16.60 -10.56 13.95
CA GLU A 149 17.98 -10.51 14.44
C GLU A 149 18.96 -11.26 13.53
N ASP A 150 18.54 -12.43 13.02
CA ASP A 150 19.35 -13.31 12.18
C ASP A 150 18.47 -14.17 11.25
N GLU A 151 19.10 -15.01 10.44
CA GLU A 151 18.42 -15.91 9.49
C GLU A 151 17.44 -16.86 10.19
N ARG A 152 17.81 -17.39 11.36
CA ARG A 152 16.95 -18.30 12.12
C ARG A 152 15.70 -17.60 12.64
N ASP A 153 15.87 -16.38 13.12
CA ASP A 153 14.75 -15.56 13.58
C ASP A 153 13.85 -15.14 12.41
N ALA A 154 14.43 -14.74 11.28
CA ALA A 154 13.70 -14.46 10.04
C ALA A 154 12.87 -15.66 9.57
N ALA A 155 13.47 -16.85 9.52
CA ALA A 155 12.78 -18.08 9.15
C ALA A 155 11.61 -18.40 10.10
N ARG A 156 11.80 -18.19 11.41
CA ARG A 156 10.75 -18.39 12.42
C ARG A 156 9.59 -17.42 12.23
N ILE A 157 9.89 -16.14 12.06
CA ILE A 157 8.87 -15.09 11.86
C ILE A 157 8.10 -15.37 10.57
N TYR A 158 8.81 -15.68 9.47
CA TYR A 158 8.20 -15.97 8.18
C TYR A 158 7.27 -17.19 8.24
N ARG A 159 7.74 -18.28 8.90
CA ARG A 159 6.93 -19.47 9.13
C ARG A 159 5.65 -19.16 9.91
N MET A 160 5.76 -18.40 11.01
CA MET A 160 4.62 -18.03 11.84
C MET A 160 3.65 -17.14 11.08
N ALA A 161 4.13 -16.16 10.32
CA ALA A 161 3.31 -15.31 9.48
C ALA A 161 2.56 -16.12 8.41
N THR A 162 3.24 -17.10 7.80
CA THR A 162 2.62 -17.99 6.79
C THR A 162 1.52 -18.86 7.41
N LEU A 163 1.77 -19.46 8.58
CA LEU A 163 0.80 -20.32 9.26
C LEU A 163 -0.42 -19.54 9.79
N LEU A 164 -0.18 -18.32 10.29
CA LEU A 164 -1.23 -17.46 10.84
C LEU A 164 -1.94 -16.62 9.78
N GLY A 165 -1.38 -16.50 8.59
CA GLY A 165 -1.93 -15.69 7.50
C GLY A 165 -3.39 -15.95 7.19
N PRO A 166 -3.86 -17.21 7.03
CA PRO A 166 -5.27 -17.50 6.82
C PRO A 166 -6.18 -17.06 7.97
N LEU A 167 -5.71 -17.20 9.20
CA LEU A 167 -6.45 -16.77 10.39
C LEU A 167 -6.57 -15.23 10.42
N PHE A 168 -5.49 -14.52 10.19
CA PHE A 168 -5.51 -13.06 10.13
C PHE A 168 -6.35 -12.55 8.95
N ALA A 169 -6.25 -13.19 7.79
CA ALA A 169 -7.09 -12.86 6.64
C ALA A 169 -8.59 -12.98 6.95
N PHE A 170 -8.98 -13.97 7.77
CA PHE A 170 -10.36 -14.15 8.20
C PHE A 170 -10.76 -13.15 9.30
N LEU A 171 -9.93 -12.97 10.33
CA LEU A 171 -10.25 -12.11 11.47
C LEU A 171 -10.31 -10.61 11.10
N PHE A 172 -9.48 -10.19 10.15
CA PHE A 172 -9.37 -8.79 9.73
C PHE A 172 -10.00 -8.53 8.35
N ASP A 173 -10.84 -9.44 7.85
CA ASP A 173 -11.55 -9.20 6.59
C ASP A 173 -12.53 -8.03 6.75
N ASN A 174 -12.26 -6.95 6.05
CA ASN A 174 -13.07 -5.75 6.03
C ASN A 174 -13.44 -5.30 4.61
N ALA A 175 -13.59 -6.26 3.68
CA ALA A 175 -14.00 -6.02 2.31
C ALA A 175 -15.42 -6.59 2.03
N PRO A 176 -16.47 -6.03 2.67
CA PRO A 176 -17.85 -6.58 2.58
C PRO A 176 -18.49 -6.35 1.22
N ILE A 177 -17.97 -5.44 0.42
CA ILE A 177 -18.48 -5.10 -0.91
C ILE A 177 -17.38 -5.33 -1.94
N PHE A 178 -17.69 -6.04 -3.01
CA PHE A 178 -16.81 -6.29 -4.13
C PHE A 178 -17.53 -5.93 -5.45
N ARG A 179 -16.98 -4.96 -6.19
CA ARG A 179 -17.56 -4.46 -7.45
C ARG A 179 -19.04 -4.08 -7.29
N GLY A 180 -19.36 -3.31 -6.25
CA GLY A 180 -20.71 -2.82 -5.96
C GLY A 180 -21.69 -3.88 -5.47
N LYS A 181 -21.24 -5.10 -5.16
CA LYS A 181 -22.09 -6.20 -4.66
C LYS A 181 -21.59 -6.73 -3.33
N THR A 182 -22.48 -7.19 -2.49
CA THR A 182 -22.11 -7.87 -1.23
C THR A 182 -21.16 -9.03 -1.53
N SER A 183 -20.02 -9.04 -0.84
CA SER A 183 -19.05 -10.12 -0.91
C SER A 183 -19.45 -11.27 0.00
N LEU A 184 -19.11 -12.51 -0.39
CA LEU A 184 -19.23 -13.69 0.46
C LEU A 184 -18.10 -13.83 1.50
N GLY A 185 -17.31 -12.79 1.69
CA GLY A 185 -16.15 -12.73 2.57
C GLY A 185 -14.83 -12.99 1.84
N MET A 186 -13.74 -12.58 2.51
CA MET A 186 -12.36 -12.75 2.06
C MET A 186 -12.09 -12.29 0.61
N ALA A 187 -12.74 -11.19 0.21
CA ALA A 187 -12.61 -10.66 -1.15
C ALA A 187 -11.15 -10.36 -1.53
N ARG A 188 -10.36 -9.77 -0.61
CA ARG A 188 -8.94 -9.48 -0.84
C ARG A 188 -8.12 -10.74 -1.06
N SER A 189 -8.28 -11.78 -0.23
CA SER A 189 -7.56 -13.05 -0.39
C SER A 189 -7.85 -13.65 -1.77
N ARG A 190 -9.14 -13.66 -2.17
CA ARG A 190 -9.53 -14.12 -3.50
C ARG A 190 -8.93 -13.28 -4.63
N ILE A 191 -8.86 -11.96 -4.49
CA ILE A 191 -8.21 -11.07 -5.45
C ILE A 191 -6.74 -11.47 -5.61
N TRP A 192 -5.98 -11.51 -4.50
CA TRP A 192 -4.55 -11.80 -4.51
C TRP A 192 -4.20 -13.17 -5.09
N HIS A 193 -5.01 -14.19 -4.85
CA HIS A 193 -4.85 -15.53 -5.46
C HIS A 193 -5.00 -15.52 -6.99
N HIS A 194 -5.51 -14.45 -7.59
CA HIS A 194 -5.76 -14.36 -9.02
C HIS A 194 -5.11 -13.12 -9.67
N VAL A 195 -4.04 -12.62 -9.09
CA VAL A 195 -3.24 -11.50 -9.64
C VAL A 195 -2.14 -12.02 -10.55
N ASP A 196 -1.20 -12.76 -10.02
CA ASP A 196 -0.07 -13.32 -10.76
C ASP A 196 0.52 -14.51 -9.99
N VAL A 197 0.45 -15.68 -10.58
CA VAL A 197 0.93 -16.93 -9.94
C VAL A 197 2.43 -16.95 -9.68
N ASP A 198 3.20 -16.14 -10.39
CA ASP A 198 4.65 -16.06 -10.22
C ASP A 198 5.04 -15.15 -9.03
N ARG A 199 4.12 -14.29 -8.55
CA ARG A 199 4.37 -13.26 -7.53
C ARG A 199 3.50 -13.36 -6.30
N CYS A 200 2.41 -14.11 -6.38
CA CYS A 200 1.44 -14.23 -5.29
C CYS A 200 1.34 -15.68 -4.85
N GLY A 201 1.33 -15.90 -3.53
CA GLY A 201 1.22 -17.23 -2.96
C GLY A 201 2.17 -17.42 -1.78
N ILE A 202 2.37 -18.66 -1.40
CA ILE A 202 3.28 -19.04 -0.32
C ILE A 202 4.64 -19.41 -0.96
N VAL A 203 5.70 -18.84 -0.42
CA VAL A 203 7.08 -19.18 -0.85
C VAL A 203 7.34 -20.65 -0.53
N PRO A 204 7.87 -21.44 -1.47
CA PRO A 204 8.26 -22.82 -1.20
C PRO A 204 9.23 -22.90 -0.02
N GLY A 205 9.05 -23.87 0.86
CA GLY A 205 9.86 -24.02 2.07
C GLY A 205 9.47 -23.13 3.26
N ALA A 206 8.51 -22.21 3.09
CA ALA A 206 8.11 -21.26 4.13
C ALA A 206 7.65 -21.90 5.45
N ILE A 207 7.07 -23.09 5.40
CA ILE A 207 6.56 -23.83 6.57
C ILE A 207 7.65 -24.73 7.17
N GLU A 208 8.47 -25.34 6.35
CA GLU A 208 9.52 -26.28 6.75
C GLU A 208 10.73 -25.57 7.37
N GLY A 209 11.05 -24.41 6.86
CA GLY A 209 12.16 -23.56 7.26
C GLY A 209 12.84 -22.98 6.02
N LEU A 210 12.77 -21.69 5.87
CA LEU A 210 13.29 -20.93 4.72
C LEU A 210 14.62 -20.31 5.09
N SER A 211 15.72 -20.66 4.38
CA SER A 211 16.98 -19.93 4.48
C SER A 211 16.96 -18.64 3.65
N PHE A 212 17.90 -17.74 3.91
CA PHE A 212 18.10 -16.57 3.05
C PHE A 212 18.45 -16.95 1.62
N GLU A 213 19.25 -18.02 1.45
CA GLU A 213 19.60 -18.53 0.13
C GLU A 213 18.38 -19.04 -0.63
N ASP A 214 17.51 -19.84 0.01
CA ASP A 214 16.27 -20.34 -0.60
C ASP A 214 15.36 -19.19 -1.03
N TYR A 215 15.22 -18.17 -0.18
CA TYR A 215 14.42 -17.01 -0.49
C TYR A 215 14.99 -16.21 -1.67
N ILE A 216 16.31 -15.96 -1.68
CA ILE A 216 17.00 -15.25 -2.77
C ILE A 216 16.87 -16.01 -4.08
N LEU A 217 17.08 -17.31 -4.06
CA LEU A 217 16.95 -18.17 -5.25
C LEU A 217 15.52 -18.14 -5.79
N TRP A 218 14.53 -18.20 -4.92
CA TRP A 218 13.13 -18.11 -5.33
C TRP A 218 12.80 -16.74 -5.93
N VAL A 219 13.13 -15.63 -5.26
CA VAL A 219 12.80 -14.29 -5.75
C VAL A 219 13.55 -13.94 -7.02
N SER A 220 14.79 -14.44 -7.20
CA SER A 220 15.58 -14.27 -8.41
C SER A 220 14.99 -14.99 -9.62
N GLY A 221 14.19 -16.04 -9.39
CA GLY A 221 13.46 -16.75 -10.43
C GLY A 221 12.21 -15.99 -10.93
N VAL A 222 11.74 -14.98 -10.21
CA VAL A 222 10.57 -14.17 -10.60
C VAL A 222 11.00 -13.14 -11.65
N LYS A 223 10.42 -13.23 -12.84
CA LYS A 223 10.75 -12.29 -13.93
C LYS A 223 10.35 -10.87 -13.56
N PRO A 224 11.24 -9.88 -13.65
CA PRO A 224 10.88 -8.48 -13.41
C PRO A 224 9.85 -7.98 -14.44
N ILE A 225 9.02 -7.03 -14.04
CA ILE A 225 8.04 -6.39 -14.93
C ILE A 225 8.71 -5.30 -15.76
N LEU A 226 9.67 -4.60 -15.16
CA LEU A 226 10.40 -3.47 -15.72
C LEU A 226 11.89 -3.71 -15.59
N PHE A 227 12.63 -3.27 -16.60
CA PHE A 227 14.07 -3.08 -16.55
C PHE A 227 14.33 -1.61 -16.87
N THR A 228 15.07 -0.94 -16.00
CA THR A 228 15.70 0.35 -16.31
C THR A 228 17.18 0.09 -16.52
N ASP A 229 17.72 0.49 -17.65
CA ASP A 229 19.17 0.54 -17.85
C ASP A 229 19.76 1.84 -17.32
N ALA A 230 21.09 1.91 -17.25
CA ALA A 230 21.79 3.08 -16.69
C ALA A 230 21.62 4.37 -17.53
N GLU A 231 21.09 4.27 -18.73
CA GLU A 231 20.87 5.42 -19.65
C GLU A 231 19.45 6.01 -19.47
N HIS A 232 18.54 5.29 -18.84
CA HIS A 232 17.14 5.67 -18.62
C HIS A 232 16.81 5.81 -17.13
N VAL A 233 17.68 6.45 -16.38
CA VAL A 233 17.35 6.88 -15.00
C VAL A 233 16.56 8.17 -15.10
N THR A 234 15.25 8.03 -15.09
CA THR A 234 14.32 9.14 -14.88
C THR A 234 13.81 9.13 -13.46
#